data_52c3496ee300f8bcfbf565e9e9e5189d
#
_entry.id   52c3496ee300f8bcfbf565e9e9e5189d
#
_cell.length_a   1.000
_cell.length_b   1.000
_cell.length_c   1.000
_cell.angle_alpha   90.00
_cell.angle_beta   90.00
_cell.angle_gamma   90.00
#
_symmetry.space_group_name_H-M   'P 1'
#
loop_
_entity.id
_entity.type
_entity.pdbx_description
1 polymer ?
#
loop_
_entity_poly.entity_id
_entity_poly.type
_entity_poly.pdbx_seq_one_letter_code
_entity_poly.pdbx_strand_id
1 'polypeptide(L)'
;KSFANRQFVIYGLKKEDQTEFRIGLSVGKKVGNAVTRNQIKRYIRQTFLELKDDVRQDMDYVIIARNPAATLDFHETKKSLEHVLKISKFSKKK
;
A
#
# COMPACT_ATOMS: atom_id res chain seq x y z
N LYS A 1 1.84 4.45 -13.42
CA LYS A 1 1.91 2.98 -13.45
C LYS A 1 1.19 2.37 -12.26
N SER A 2 0.54 1.26 -12.49
CA SER A 2 -0.12 0.53 -11.41
C SER A 2 0.30 -0.93 -11.42
N PHE A 3 0.33 -1.51 -10.23
CA PHE A 3 0.63 -2.92 -10.02
C PHE A 3 -0.33 -3.46 -9.00
N ALA A 4 -0.70 -4.72 -9.12
CA ALA A 4 -1.76 -5.27 -8.29
C ALA A 4 -1.51 -6.73 -7.93
N ASN A 5 -2.08 -7.13 -6.80
CA ASN A 5 -2.31 -8.52 -6.49
C ASN A 5 -3.81 -8.68 -6.15
N ARG A 6 -4.20 -9.78 -5.51
CA ARG A 6 -5.60 -10.02 -5.17
C ARG A 6 -6.17 -9.01 -4.19
N GLN A 7 -5.34 -8.50 -3.28
CA GLN A 7 -5.80 -7.69 -2.16
C GLN A 7 -5.62 -6.20 -2.40
N PHE A 8 -4.57 -5.81 -3.13
CA PHE A 8 -4.22 -4.39 -3.25
C PHE A 8 -3.80 -4.01 -4.65
N VAL A 9 -4.08 -2.75 -4.98
CA VAL A 9 -3.53 -2.10 -6.18
C VAL A 9 -2.69 -0.92 -5.70
N ILE A 10 -1.49 -0.77 -6.21
CA ILE A 10 -0.62 0.35 -5.88
C ILE A 10 -0.31 1.13 -7.15
N TYR A 11 -0.65 2.42 -7.13
CA TYR A 11 -0.24 3.37 -8.17
C TYR A 11 0.96 4.14 -7.66
N GLY A 12 1.98 4.28 -8.50
CA GLY A 12 3.13 5.10 -8.18
C GLY A 12 3.25 6.26 -9.15
N LEU A 13 3.46 7.47 -8.62
CA LEU A 13 3.67 8.66 -9.41
C LEU A 13 4.96 9.32 -8.97
N LYS A 14 5.93 9.41 -9.88
CA LYS A 14 7.21 10.02 -9.59
C LYS A 14 7.10 11.52 -9.41
N LYS A 15 7.78 12.04 -8.39
CA LYS A 15 7.83 13.48 -8.07
C LYS A 15 9.28 13.92 -7.97
N GLU A 16 9.70 14.82 -8.87
CA GLU A 16 11.12 15.22 -8.96
C GLU A 16 11.65 15.98 -7.76
N ASP A 17 10.83 16.80 -7.14
CA ASP A 17 11.27 17.68 -6.05
C ASP A 17 10.96 17.12 -4.66
N GLN A 18 10.58 15.85 -4.59
CA GLN A 18 10.13 15.25 -3.34
C GLN A 18 11.24 14.46 -2.68
N THR A 19 11.47 14.73 -1.40
CA THR A 19 12.51 14.04 -0.61
C THR A 19 11.97 12.89 0.22
N GLU A 20 10.65 12.83 0.43
CA GLU A 20 10.01 11.76 1.18
C GLU A 20 8.76 11.30 0.42
N PHE A 21 8.51 10.00 0.45
CA PHE A 21 7.32 9.48 -0.20
C PHE A 21 6.05 9.89 0.55
N ARG A 22 4.94 9.93 -0.16
CA ARG A 22 3.61 10.15 0.41
C ARG A 22 2.70 9.02 0.00
N ILE A 23 1.72 8.72 0.85
CA ILE A 23 0.73 7.70 0.54
C ILE A 23 -0.68 8.27 0.63
N GLY A 24 -1.52 7.83 -0.31
CA GLY A 24 -2.95 8.06 -0.27
C GLY A 24 -3.64 6.70 -0.24
N LEU A 25 -4.72 6.61 0.51
CA LEU A 25 -5.43 5.34 0.68
C LEU A 25 -6.84 5.44 0.15
N SER A 26 -7.27 4.38 -0.53
CA SER A 26 -8.63 4.26 -1.02
C SER A 26 -9.18 2.90 -0.59
N VAL A 27 -10.16 2.92 0.32
CA VAL A 27 -10.82 1.70 0.79
C VAL A 27 -12.31 1.91 0.64
N GLY A 28 -12.89 1.30 -0.38
CA GLY A 28 -14.30 1.49 -0.72
C GLY A 28 -15.26 0.80 0.24
N LYS A 29 -16.52 1.22 0.19
CA LYS A 29 -17.58 0.69 1.05
C LYS A 29 -17.81 -0.82 0.86
N LYS A 30 -17.53 -1.33 -0.32
CA LYS A 30 -17.69 -2.76 -0.62
C LYS A 30 -16.70 -3.64 0.13
N VAL A 31 -15.59 -3.07 0.62
CA VAL A 31 -14.58 -3.84 1.35
C VAL A 31 -15.09 -4.20 2.74
N GLY A 32 -15.88 -3.34 3.36
CA GLY A 32 -16.44 -3.61 4.66
C GLY A 32 -17.06 -2.37 5.29
N ASN A 33 -17.47 -2.51 6.55
CA ASN A 33 -18.03 -1.39 7.30
C ASN A 33 -16.90 -0.42 7.72
N ALA A 34 -17.28 0.67 8.40
CA ALA A 34 -16.33 1.72 8.77
C ALA A 34 -15.21 1.19 9.67
N VAL A 35 -15.52 0.29 10.59
CA VAL A 35 -14.51 -0.29 11.49
C VAL A 35 -13.48 -1.09 10.69
N THR A 36 -13.96 -1.96 9.80
CA THR A 36 -13.09 -2.77 8.94
C THR A 36 -12.23 -1.89 8.04
N ARG A 37 -12.84 -0.90 7.40
CA ARG A 37 -12.10 0.00 6.49
C ARG A 37 -11.02 0.79 7.23
N ASN A 38 -11.31 1.28 8.41
CA ASN A 38 -10.33 2.01 9.22
C ASN A 38 -9.19 1.11 9.65
N GLN A 39 -9.49 -0.14 9.99
CA GLN A 39 -8.46 -1.11 10.36
C GLN A 39 -7.52 -1.40 9.18
N ILE A 40 -8.08 -1.59 7.98
CA ILE A 40 -7.27 -1.79 6.77
C ILE A 40 -6.34 -0.60 6.54
N LYS A 41 -6.86 0.62 6.67
CA LYS A 41 -6.06 1.84 6.51
C LYS A 41 -4.92 1.89 7.52
N ARG A 42 -5.18 1.51 8.78
CA ARG A 42 -4.15 1.45 9.82
C ARG A 42 -3.06 0.45 9.46
N TYR A 43 -3.44 -0.72 8.97
CA TYR A 43 -2.49 -1.75 8.57
C TYR A 43 -1.62 -1.28 7.41
N ILE A 44 -2.21 -0.61 6.43
CA ILE A 44 -1.45 -0.08 5.29
C ILE A 44 -0.46 0.98 5.76
N ARG A 45 -0.89 1.92 6.59
CA ARG A 45 -0.01 2.96 7.13
C ARG A 45 1.13 2.38 7.95
N GLN A 46 0.82 1.39 8.79
CA GLN A 46 1.85 0.73 9.60
C GLN A 46 2.85 0.01 8.73
N THR A 47 2.38 -0.65 7.68
CA THR A 47 3.26 -1.33 6.73
C THR A 47 4.24 -0.35 6.08
N PHE A 48 3.73 0.77 5.57
CA PHE A 48 4.60 1.76 4.94
C PHE A 48 5.53 2.43 5.92
N LEU A 49 5.11 2.59 7.18
CA LEU A 49 5.98 3.11 8.22
C LEU A 49 7.15 2.15 8.49
N GLU A 50 6.88 0.85 8.55
CA GLU A 50 7.92 -0.14 8.77
C GLU A 50 8.85 -0.30 7.56
N LEU A 51 8.34 -0.07 6.35
CA LEU A 51 9.09 -0.21 5.12
C LEU A 51 9.60 1.11 4.57
N LYS A 52 9.50 2.18 5.34
CA LYS A 52 9.77 3.53 4.82
C LYS A 52 11.14 3.69 4.17
N ASP A 53 12.15 3.01 4.71
CA ASP A 53 13.50 3.08 4.16
C ASP A 53 13.73 2.13 2.99
N ASP A 54 12.78 1.27 2.73
CA ASP A 54 12.87 0.24 1.68
C ASP A 54 12.11 0.61 0.41
N VAL A 55 11.34 1.70 0.43
CA VAL A 55 10.58 2.15 -0.73
C VAL A 55 11.16 3.44 -1.29
N ARG A 56 10.90 3.67 -2.59
CA ARG A 56 11.42 4.88 -3.23
C ARG A 56 10.76 6.12 -2.63
N GLN A 57 11.59 7.12 -2.31
CA GLN A 57 11.14 8.33 -1.64
C GLN A 57 10.64 9.40 -2.59
N ASP A 58 11.01 9.32 -3.85
CA ASP A 58 10.64 10.30 -4.88
C ASP A 58 9.28 9.98 -5.52
N MET A 59 8.40 9.35 -4.76
CA MET A 59 7.12 8.85 -5.28
C MET A 59 5.96 9.24 -4.39
N ASP A 60 4.81 9.45 -5.02
CA ASP A 60 3.52 9.41 -4.34
C ASP A 60 2.90 8.05 -4.65
N TYR A 61 2.44 7.36 -3.63
CA TYR A 61 1.78 6.08 -3.78
C TYR A 61 0.30 6.21 -3.46
N VAL A 62 -0.54 5.62 -4.28
CA VAL A 62 -1.96 5.47 -3.97
C VAL A 62 -2.25 3.99 -3.84
N ILE A 63 -2.71 3.58 -2.67
CA ILE A 63 -2.99 2.19 -2.38
C ILE A 63 -4.48 1.99 -2.32
N ILE A 64 -4.99 1.11 -3.16
CA ILE A 64 -6.42 0.78 -3.22
C ILE A 64 -6.60 -0.62 -2.65
N ALA A 65 -7.42 -0.75 -1.61
CA ALA A 65 -7.74 -2.05 -1.04
C ALA A 65 -8.89 -2.67 -1.83
N ARG A 66 -8.73 -3.94 -2.17
CA ARG A 66 -9.76 -4.73 -2.82
C ARG A 66 -10.50 -5.56 -1.78
N ASN A 67 -11.67 -6.10 -2.14
CA ASN A 67 -12.53 -6.84 -1.20
C ASN A 67 -11.79 -7.91 -0.39
N PRO A 68 -10.91 -8.74 -0.98
CA PRO A 68 -10.20 -9.75 -0.19
C PRO A 68 -9.30 -9.21 0.92
N ALA A 69 -8.93 -7.92 0.87
CA ALA A 69 -8.12 -7.31 1.93
C ALA A 69 -8.84 -7.27 3.28
N ALA A 70 -10.17 -7.36 3.27
CA ALA A 70 -10.98 -7.28 4.49
C ALA A 70 -10.70 -8.41 5.48
N THR A 71 -10.20 -9.55 4.99
CA THR A 71 -9.96 -10.73 5.83
C THR A 71 -8.52 -10.84 6.31
N LEU A 72 -7.65 -9.92 5.93
CA LEU A 72 -6.24 -9.98 6.28
C LEU A 72 -5.99 -9.37 7.66
N ASP A 73 -5.10 -10.00 8.44
CA ASP A 73 -4.55 -9.36 9.62
C ASP A 73 -3.38 -8.45 9.20
N PHE A 74 -2.74 -7.80 10.16
CA PHE A 74 -1.62 -6.90 9.84
C PHE A 74 -0.49 -7.62 9.13
N HIS A 75 -0.11 -8.78 9.64
CA HIS A 75 1.02 -9.53 9.08
C HIS A 75 0.76 -9.93 7.62
N GLU A 76 -0.44 -10.42 7.36
CA GLU A 76 -0.86 -10.79 6.00
C GLU A 76 -0.94 -9.58 5.08
N THR A 77 -1.43 -8.45 5.60
CA THR A 77 -1.48 -7.20 4.85
C THR A 77 -0.08 -6.75 4.46
N LYS A 78 0.86 -6.80 5.41
CA LYS A 78 2.24 -6.43 5.15
C LYS A 78 2.86 -7.31 4.08
N LYS A 79 2.67 -8.62 4.16
CA LYS A 79 3.18 -9.55 3.15
C LYS A 79 2.61 -9.27 1.77
N SER A 80 1.32 -9.01 1.71
CA SER A 80 0.65 -8.73 0.44
C SER A 80 1.18 -7.45 -0.20
N LEU A 81 1.35 -6.39 0.60
CA LEU A 81 1.89 -5.12 0.10
C LEU A 81 3.35 -5.25 -0.31
N GLU A 82 4.15 -5.99 0.44
CA GLU A 82 5.54 -6.25 0.08
C GLU A 82 5.63 -6.95 -1.27
N HIS A 83 4.74 -7.88 -1.54
CA HIS A 83 4.69 -8.58 -2.81
C HIS A 83 4.45 -7.61 -3.98
N VAL A 84 3.47 -6.72 -3.84
CA VAL A 84 3.18 -5.74 -4.89
C VAL A 84 4.34 -4.76 -5.06
N LEU A 85 4.95 -4.34 -3.96
CA LEU A 85 6.11 -3.44 -4.01
C LEU A 85 7.29 -4.09 -4.75
N LYS A 86 7.50 -5.39 -4.54
CA LYS A 86 8.56 -6.13 -5.24
C LYS A 86 8.33 -6.20 -6.73
N ILE A 87 7.13 -6.59 -7.15
CA ILE A 87 6.84 -6.75 -8.58
C ILE A 87 6.79 -5.42 -9.31
N SER A 88 6.50 -4.33 -8.60
CA SER A 88 6.44 -3.00 -9.18
C SER A 88 7.79 -2.30 -9.23
N LYS A 89 8.79 -2.82 -8.54
CA LYS A 89 10.10 -2.21 -8.37
C LYS A 89 10.05 -0.87 -7.63
N PHE A 90 8.98 -0.62 -6.90
CA PHE A 90 8.90 0.55 -6.02
C PHE A 90 9.71 0.34 -4.75
N SER A 91 9.99 -0.92 -4.42
CA SER A 91 10.88 -1.25 -3.31
C SER A 91 12.33 -1.10 -3.75
N LYS A 92 13.17 -0.55 -2.86
CA LYS A 92 14.61 -0.47 -3.09
C LYS A 92 15.30 -1.81 -2.88
N LYS A 93 14.67 -2.71 -2.17
CA LYS A 93 15.22 -4.05 -1.93
C LYS A 93 15.09 -4.90 -3.18
N LYS A 94 16.14 -5.62 -3.48
CA LYS A 94 16.14 -6.58 -4.57
C LYS A 94 15.56 -7.92 -4.13
#